data_e84fa5227ca336b97a21e515de736fa3
#
_entry.id   e84fa5227ca336b97a21e515de736fa3
#
_cell.length_a   1.000
_cell.length_b   1.000
_cell.length_c   1.000
_cell.angle_alpha   90.00
_cell.angle_beta   90.00
_cell.angle_gamma   90.00
#
_symmetry.space_group_name_H-M   'P 1'
#
loop_
_entity.id
_entity.type
_entity.pdbx_description
1 polymer ?
#
loop_
_entity_poly.entity_id
_entity_poly.type
_entity_poly.pdbx_seq_one_letter_code
_entity_poly.pdbx_strand_id
1 'polypeptide(L)'
;GISVQADNVNLLHGSNVLTSAIDGTAGNISFEVDTLRSNVGADGIPLSGAAPVTIASTSTGQGGAGSISFAGKAGEPADAVLLSHTHIVTGVTNAVDPTVVPGNIAMTAQRVELANGTAVRADTTGGADAGAITLNVDTLKTQSGPDGRVLISSDSHCGNQCVGGQAGYITLQGIPGFTPPSTRLYRHVTAPDSEPNRAITYYFAREFDLRGTDIHSDAIGNAPGGIVMMRTNGQASLIDSGVSVTTQDFTINDNKPNGQPAQNQGFSRIDIMGRDIVLKDSTIKANAEVSDIGSCPLCQGGPSAGEIWLRAEHSFTADNSLIANTGHGRAQAG
;
A
#
# COMPACT_ATOMS: atom_id res chain seq x y z
N GLY A 1 17.86 -15.79 -0.54
CA GLY A 1 16.51 -15.64 -1.07
C GLY A 1 15.89 -16.95 -1.51
N ILE A 2 14.64 -16.92 -1.84
CA ILE A 2 13.85 -18.05 -2.35
C ILE A 2 13.33 -17.64 -3.73
N SER A 3 13.52 -18.51 -4.73
CA SER A 3 12.95 -18.32 -6.07
C SER A 3 12.17 -19.57 -6.45
N VAL A 4 10.94 -19.38 -6.89
CA VAL A 4 10.03 -20.45 -7.34
C VAL A 4 9.64 -20.16 -8.78
N GLN A 5 9.89 -21.10 -9.68
CA GLN A 5 9.49 -21.02 -11.09
C GLN A 5 8.66 -22.25 -11.46
N ALA A 6 7.42 -22.04 -11.88
CA ALA A 6 6.49 -23.09 -12.25
C ALA A 6 5.32 -22.53 -13.07
N ASP A 7 4.57 -23.39 -13.78
CA ASP A 7 3.30 -22.98 -14.41
C ASP A 7 2.26 -22.69 -13.32
N ASN A 8 2.13 -23.61 -12.37
CA ASN A 8 1.15 -23.51 -11.30
C ASN A 8 1.80 -23.76 -9.94
N VAL A 9 1.52 -22.88 -8.99
CA VAL A 9 1.91 -23.03 -7.59
C VAL A 9 0.65 -23.03 -6.73
N ASN A 10 0.53 -24.03 -5.86
CA ASN A 10 -0.54 -24.12 -4.88
C ASN A 10 0.06 -24.17 -3.48
N LEU A 11 -0.25 -23.18 -2.66
CA LEU A 11 0.12 -23.10 -1.25
C LEU A 11 -1.12 -23.35 -0.40
N LEU A 12 -1.12 -24.37 0.44
CA LEU A 12 -2.33 -24.81 1.13
C LEU A 12 -2.05 -25.04 2.63
N HIS A 13 -3.08 -24.85 3.45
CA HIS A 13 -3.18 -25.30 4.84
C HIS A 13 -1.96 -24.98 5.72
N GLY A 14 -1.66 -23.70 5.90
CA GLY A 14 -0.59 -23.28 6.80
C GLY A 14 0.82 -23.40 6.20
N SER A 15 0.93 -23.50 4.86
CA SER A 15 2.22 -23.45 4.17
C SER A 15 2.96 -22.16 4.51
N ASN A 16 4.29 -22.25 4.68
CA ASN A 16 5.12 -21.11 4.98
C ASN A 16 6.28 -21.01 3.99
N VAL A 17 6.48 -19.82 3.41
CA VAL A 17 7.63 -19.46 2.58
C VAL A 17 8.31 -18.26 3.23
N LEU A 18 9.42 -18.52 3.92
CA LEU A 18 10.00 -17.55 4.85
C LEU A 18 11.47 -17.27 4.57
N THR A 19 11.85 -16.01 4.58
CA THR A 19 13.22 -15.55 4.78
C THR A 19 13.26 -14.61 5.98
N SER A 20 14.26 -14.76 6.84
CA SER A 20 14.41 -13.90 8.00
C SER A 20 15.86 -13.61 8.31
N ALA A 21 16.11 -12.50 9.00
CA ALA A 21 17.41 -12.13 9.50
C ALA A 21 17.30 -11.43 10.85
N ILE A 22 18.38 -11.52 11.65
CA ILE A 22 18.58 -10.75 12.87
C ILE A 22 19.83 -9.93 12.62
N ASP A 23 19.72 -8.60 12.71
CA ASP A 23 20.82 -7.64 12.45
C ASP A 23 21.46 -7.75 11.04
N GLY A 24 20.82 -8.48 10.14
CA GLY A 24 21.24 -8.70 8.76
C GLY A 24 20.11 -8.49 7.77
N THR A 25 20.40 -8.49 6.48
CA THR A 25 19.38 -8.35 5.43
C THR A 25 18.72 -9.68 5.13
N ALA A 26 17.38 -9.75 5.26
CA ALA A 26 16.61 -10.91 4.84
C ALA A 26 16.62 -11.07 3.31
N GLY A 27 16.48 -12.31 2.84
CA GLY A 27 16.52 -12.61 1.41
C GLY A 27 15.21 -12.29 0.69
N ASN A 28 15.30 -11.99 -0.59
CA ASN A 28 14.10 -11.81 -1.43
C ASN A 28 13.36 -13.13 -1.64
N ILE A 29 12.06 -13.03 -1.91
CA ILE A 29 11.20 -14.14 -2.33
C ILE A 29 10.61 -13.78 -3.69
N SER A 30 10.79 -14.63 -4.68
CA SER A 30 10.24 -14.41 -6.02
C SER A 30 9.45 -15.63 -6.51
N PHE A 31 8.29 -15.36 -7.09
CA PHE A 31 7.47 -16.33 -7.79
C PHE A 31 7.37 -15.91 -9.26
N GLU A 32 7.88 -16.75 -10.15
CA GLU A 32 7.71 -16.63 -11.61
C GLU A 32 6.75 -17.74 -12.07
N VAL A 33 5.44 -17.41 -12.11
CA VAL A 33 4.38 -18.40 -12.25
C VAL A 33 3.29 -17.91 -13.19
N ASP A 34 2.66 -18.81 -13.94
CA ASP A 34 1.47 -18.46 -14.70
C ASP A 34 0.27 -18.30 -13.75
N THR A 35 0.13 -19.20 -12.78
CA THR A 35 -0.93 -19.10 -11.75
C THR A 35 -0.40 -19.44 -10.36
N LEU A 36 -0.66 -18.55 -9.40
CA LEU A 36 -0.50 -18.81 -7.98
C LEU A 36 -1.87 -18.92 -7.30
N ARG A 37 -2.07 -19.99 -6.56
CA ARG A 37 -3.22 -20.16 -5.67
C ARG A 37 -2.74 -20.37 -4.24
N SER A 38 -3.36 -19.67 -3.31
CA SER A 38 -3.09 -19.84 -1.89
C SER A 38 -4.41 -20.00 -1.14
N ASN A 39 -4.63 -21.16 -0.53
CA ASN A 39 -5.90 -21.56 0.08
C ASN A 39 -7.12 -21.40 -0.86
N VAL A 40 -6.90 -21.64 -2.15
CA VAL A 40 -7.92 -21.58 -3.20
C VAL A 40 -7.90 -22.88 -3.98
N GLY A 41 -9.06 -23.47 -4.18
CA GLY A 41 -9.21 -24.70 -4.94
C GLY A 41 -8.91 -24.52 -6.44
N ALA A 42 -8.85 -25.62 -7.17
CA ALA A 42 -8.64 -25.60 -8.62
C ALA A 42 -9.80 -24.92 -9.37
N ASP A 43 -10.97 -24.91 -8.78
CA ASP A 43 -12.20 -24.23 -9.25
C ASP A 43 -12.20 -22.71 -8.97
N GLY A 44 -11.17 -22.19 -8.30
CA GLY A 44 -11.08 -20.78 -7.92
C GLY A 44 -11.82 -20.42 -6.62
N ILE A 45 -12.37 -21.41 -5.91
CA ILE A 45 -13.15 -21.17 -4.68
C ILE A 45 -12.21 -21.19 -3.47
N PRO A 46 -12.31 -20.19 -2.53
CA PRO A 46 -11.60 -20.23 -1.27
C PRO A 46 -11.87 -21.48 -0.45
N LEU A 47 -10.84 -22.10 0.10
CA LEU A 47 -10.96 -23.28 0.97
C LEU A 47 -11.45 -22.87 2.35
N SER A 48 -12.56 -23.42 2.78
CA SER A 48 -13.16 -23.16 4.10
C SER A 48 -12.31 -23.75 5.22
N GLY A 49 -12.07 -23.00 6.29
CA GLY A 49 -11.36 -23.46 7.49
C GLY A 49 -9.90 -23.82 7.25
N ALA A 50 -9.29 -23.38 6.16
CA ALA A 50 -7.87 -23.57 5.91
C ALA A 50 -7.05 -22.71 6.87
N ALA A 51 -5.96 -23.26 7.42
CA ALA A 51 -4.99 -22.47 8.18
C ALA A 51 -4.32 -21.43 7.28
N PRO A 52 -3.94 -20.25 7.83
CA PRO A 52 -3.35 -19.18 7.03
C PRO A 52 -2.03 -19.62 6.38
N VAL A 53 -1.85 -19.24 5.12
CA VAL A 53 -0.57 -19.37 4.44
C VAL A 53 0.25 -18.11 4.72
N THR A 54 1.55 -18.26 4.95
CA THR A 54 2.45 -17.12 5.19
C THR A 54 3.57 -17.09 4.15
N ILE A 55 3.74 -15.94 3.50
CA ILE A 55 4.88 -15.63 2.63
C ILE A 55 5.55 -14.40 3.23
N ALA A 56 6.73 -14.55 3.84
CA ALA A 56 7.31 -13.43 4.56
C ALA A 56 8.82 -13.28 4.36
N SER A 57 9.25 -12.02 4.24
CA SER A 57 10.64 -11.62 4.30
C SER A 57 10.80 -10.53 5.36
N THR A 58 11.34 -10.90 6.52
CA THR A 58 11.41 -10.00 7.67
C THR A 58 12.82 -9.92 8.25
N SER A 59 13.15 -8.74 8.77
CA SER A 59 14.38 -8.53 9.53
C SER A 59 14.07 -7.91 10.90
N THR A 60 14.94 -8.18 11.87
CA THR A 60 14.87 -7.57 13.19
C THR A 60 16.18 -6.83 13.46
N GLY A 61 16.12 -5.58 13.93
CA GLY A 61 17.30 -4.77 14.27
C GLY A 61 17.81 -3.93 13.10
N GLN A 62 19.12 -4.00 12.80
CA GLN A 62 19.80 -3.10 11.88
C GLN A 62 19.77 -3.51 10.41
N GLY A 63 19.29 -4.70 10.10
CA GLY A 63 19.26 -5.23 8.73
C GLY A 63 17.96 -4.93 8.00
N GLY A 64 18.03 -4.84 6.66
CA GLY A 64 16.89 -4.64 5.79
C GLY A 64 16.01 -5.88 5.62
N ALA A 65 14.76 -5.72 5.28
CA ALA A 65 13.91 -6.79 4.79
C ALA A 65 14.14 -7.04 3.28
N GLY A 66 13.93 -8.27 2.83
CA GLY A 66 13.91 -8.61 1.41
C GLY A 66 12.57 -8.29 0.77
N SER A 67 12.55 -8.11 -0.52
CA SER A 67 11.32 -7.89 -1.28
C SER A 67 10.64 -9.21 -1.65
N ILE A 68 9.30 -9.15 -1.81
CA ILE A 68 8.48 -10.26 -2.30
C ILE A 68 7.88 -9.87 -3.64
N SER A 69 8.07 -10.71 -4.66
CA SER A 69 7.57 -10.45 -6.00
C SER A 69 6.81 -11.65 -6.58
N PHE A 70 5.75 -11.33 -7.30
CA PHE A 70 4.93 -12.27 -8.06
C PHE A 70 4.83 -11.75 -9.50
N ALA A 71 5.22 -12.56 -10.46
CA ALA A 71 5.14 -12.24 -11.89
C ALA A 71 4.94 -13.52 -12.69
N GLY A 72 4.63 -13.39 -13.96
CA GLY A 72 4.70 -14.47 -14.91
C GLY A 72 6.14 -14.77 -15.32
N LYS A 73 6.32 -15.83 -16.08
CA LYS A 73 7.62 -16.24 -16.60
C LYS A 73 8.15 -15.23 -17.62
N ALA A 74 9.45 -15.17 -17.76
CA ALA A 74 10.14 -14.34 -18.76
C ALA A 74 9.77 -12.84 -18.69
N GLY A 75 9.33 -12.34 -17.54
CA GLY A 75 8.96 -10.93 -17.36
C GLY A 75 7.54 -10.59 -17.82
N GLU A 76 6.76 -11.57 -18.28
CA GLU A 76 5.34 -11.39 -18.57
C GLU A 76 4.52 -11.27 -17.28
N PRO A 77 3.30 -10.71 -17.33
CA PRO A 77 2.40 -10.77 -16.19
C PRO A 77 1.92 -12.21 -15.94
N ALA A 78 1.76 -12.62 -14.69
CA ALA A 78 1.08 -13.86 -14.37
C ALA A 78 -0.38 -13.82 -14.86
N ASP A 79 -0.96 -14.95 -15.22
CA ASP A 79 -2.37 -15.03 -15.59
C ASP A 79 -3.27 -14.73 -14.37
N ALA A 80 -2.92 -15.32 -13.23
CA ALA A 80 -3.69 -15.11 -12.00
C ALA A 80 -2.87 -15.28 -10.72
N VAL A 81 -3.14 -14.41 -9.75
CA VAL A 81 -2.74 -14.54 -8.34
C VAL A 81 -4.00 -14.55 -7.49
N LEU A 82 -4.34 -15.71 -6.93
CA LEU A 82 -5.56 -15.96 -6.17
C LEU A 82 -5.20 -16.31 -4.72
N LEU A 83 -5.51 -15.42 -3.80
CA LEU A 83 -5.10 -15.54 -2.40
C LEU A 83 -6.32 -15.50 -1.48
N SER A 84 -6.43 -16.50 -0.61
CA SER A 84 -7.43 -16.54 0.45
C SER A 84 -6.74 -16.87 1.77
N HIS A 85 -7.07 -16.16 2.84
CA HIS A 85 -6.48 -16.34 4.17
C HIS A 85 -4.94 -16.49 4.09
N THR A 86 -4.33 -15.51 3.41
CA THR A 86 -2.89 -15.52 3.09
C THR A 86 -2.23 -14.25 3.61
N HIS A 87 -1.13 -14.38 4.32
CA HIS A 87 -0.36 -13.26 4.82
C HIS A 87 0.92 -13.11 4.00
N ILE A 88 1.02 -12.02 3.24
CA ILE A 88 2.23 -11.62 2.54
C ILE A 88 2.83 -10.44 3.31
N VAL A 89 4.01 -10.65 3.87
CA VAL A 89 4.60 -9.69 4.80
C VAL A 89 6.06 -9.41 4.45
N THR A 90 6.39 -8.14 4.26
CA THR A 90 7.77 -7.67 4.36
C THR A 90 7.85 -6.64 5.48
N GLY A 91 9.00 -6.52 6.11
CA GLY A 91 9.16 -5.45 7.07
C GLY A 91 10.36 -5.64 7.99
N VAL A 92 10.72 -4.55 8.63
CA VAL A 92 11.77 -4.51 9.63
C VAL A 92 11.15 -4.16 10.97
N THR A 93 11.51 -4.93 12.00
CA THR A 93 11.07 -4.67 13.36
C THR A 93 12.24 -4.12 14.20
N ASN A 94 11.94 -3.12 15.04
CA ASN A 94 12.94 -2.47 15.91
C ASN A 94 14.12 -1.81 15.14
N ALA A 95 13.88 -1.28 13.94
CA ALA A 95 14.89 -0.52 13.22
C ALA A 95 15.27 0.74 14.01
N VAL A 96 16.55 0.88 14.33
CA VAL A 96 17.08 2.07 15.02
C VAL A 96 17.60 3.09 14.00
N ASP A 97 17.99 2.62 12.82
CA ASP A 97 18.61 3.42 11.76
C ASP A 97 17.59 3.70 10.65
N PRO A 98 17.31 4.97 10.32
CA PRO A 98 16.39 5.34 9.23
C PRO A 98 16.92 4.95 7.84
N THR A 99 18.19 4.57 7.71
CA THR A 99 18.78 4.12 6.45
C THR A 99 18.53 2.65 6.14
N VAL A 100 17.89 1.92 7.06
CA VAL A 100 17.53 0.52 6.85
C VAL A 100 16.52 0.42 5.69
N VAL A 101 16.83 -0.41 4.71
CA VAL A 101 16.00 -0.56 3.51
C VAL A 101 14.81 -1.47 3.82
N PRO A 102 13.58 -0.96 3.68
CA PRO A 102 12.38 -1.79 3.82
C PRO A 102 12.27 -2.76 2.63
N GLY A 103 11.61 -3.89 2.85
CA GLY A 103 11.22 -4.77 1.76
C GLY A 103 9.98 -4.23 1.02
N ASN A 104 9.91 -4.47 -0.28
CA ASN A 104 8.76 -4.10 -1.09
C ASN A 104 7.94 -5.35 -1.47
N ILE A 105 6.66 -5.16 -1.76
CA ILE A 105 5.79 -6.20 -2.33
C ILE A 105 5.36 -5.75 -3.72
N ALA A 106 5.59 -6.59 -4.71
CA ALA A 106 5.18 -6.35 -6.09
C ALA A 106 4.40 -7.54 -6.64
N MET A 107 3.23 -7.28 -7.23
CA MET A 107 2.46 -8.29 -7.97
C MET A 107 2.21 -7.77 -9.38
N THR A 108 2.59 -8.54 -10.39
CA THR A 108 2.31 -8.24 -11.79
C THR A 108 1.53 -9.41 -12.39
N ALA A 109 0.22 -9.24 -12.53
CA ALA A 109 -0.69 -10.28 -12.99
C ALA A 109 -1.89 -9.72 -13.74
N GLN A 110 -2.44 -10.48 -14.68
CA GLN A 110 -3.68 -10.08 -15.37
C GLN A 110 -4.85 -10.01 -14.37
N ARG A 111 -4.94 -10.97 -13.45
CA ARG A 111 -5.97 -11.03 -12.44
C ARG A 111 -5.39 -11.25 -11.05
N VAL A 112 -5.74 -10.38 -10.11
CA VAL A 112 -5.47 -10.56 -8.69
C VAL A 112 -6.78 -10.63 -7.93
N GLU A 113 -6.93 -11.67 -7.12
CA GLU A 113 -8.05 -11.83 -6.20
C GLU A 113 -7.52 -12.06 -4.79
N LEU A 114 -7.96 -11.22 -3.86
CA LEU A 114 -7.60 -11.30 -2.44
C LEU A 114 -8.88 -11.54 -1.64
N ALA A 115 -8.92 -12.58 -0.84
CA ALA A 115 -10.14 -12.95 -0.13
C ALA A 115 -9.88 -13.36 1.32
N ASN A 116 -10.94 -13.31 2.12
CA ASN A 116 -11.08 -14.03 3.38
C ASN A 116 -9.91 -13.79 4.34
N GLY A 117 -9.69 -12.55 4.78
CA GLY A 117 -8.63 -12.20 5.72
C GLY A 117 -7.22 -12.19 5.12
N THR A 118 -7.10 -12.17 3.80
CA THR A 118 -5.77 -11.99 3.16
C THR A 118 -5.18 -10.64 3.54
N ALA A 119 -3.90 -10.65 3.93
CA ALA A 119 -3.15 -9.46 4.30
C ALA A 119 -1.88 -9.31 3.45
N VAL A 120 -1.70 -8.12 2.84
CA VAL A 120 -0.51 -7.71 2.09
C VAL A 120 0.11 -6.55 2.84
N ARG A 121 1.25 -6.76 3.49
CA ARG A 121 1.83 -5.81 4.44
C ARG A 121 3.31 -5.56 4.18
N ALA A 122 3.66 -4.28 4.04
CA ALA A 122 5.04 -3.82 3.93
C ALA A 122 5.37 -2.85 5.07
N ASP A 123 5.06 -3.26 6.30
CA ASP A 123 5.08 -2.43 7.50
C ASP A 123 6.45 -2.47 8.17
N THR A 124 6.80 -1.38 8.87
CA THR A 124 8.01 -1.32 9.69
C THR A 124 7.70 -0.83 11.10
N THR A 125 8.53 -1.25 12.05
CA THR A 125 8.52 -0.69 13.39
C THR A 125 9.91 -0.15 13.75
N GLY A 126 9.94 1.03 14.38
CA GLY A 126 11.18 1.75 14.67
C GLY A 126 11.38 2.94 13.74
N GLY A 127 12.63 3.31 13.47
CA GLY A 127 12.97 4.53 12.72
C GLY A 127 13.01 4.38 11.20
N ALA A 128 12.84 3.17 10.65
CA ALA A 128 12.92 2.94 9.19
C ALA A 128 11.61 3.27 8.46
N ASP A 129 11.73 3.67 7.21
CA ASP A 129 10.58 3.84 6.32
C ASP A 129 9.86 2.51 6.08
N ALA A 130 8.54 2.56 5.82
CA ALA A 130 7.79 1.41 5.36
C ALA A 130 8.08 1.11 3.88
N GLY A 131 7.87 -0.14 3.48
CA GLY A 131 8.09 -0.59 2.11
C GLY A 131 6.97 -0.16 1.15
N ALA A 132 7.22 -0.24 -0.15
CA ALA A 132 6.19 -0.01 -1.15
C ALA A 132 5.41 -1.29 -1.48
N ILE A 133 4.10 -1.13 -1.73
CA ILE A 133 3.24 -2.17 -2.30
C ILE A 133 2.80 -1.72 -3.69
N THR A 134 3.10 -2.53 -4.70
CA THR A 134 2.71 -2.24 -6.08
C THR A 134 1.96 -3.43 -6.66
N LEU A 135 0.69 -3.22 -7.00
CA LEU A 135 -0.12 -4.19 -7.73
C LEU A 135 -0.33 -3.68 -9.15
N ASN A 136 0.42 -4.25 -10.10
CA ASN A 136 0.27 -4.02 -11.54
C ASN A 136 -0.69 -5.07 -12.09
N VAL A 137 -1.94 -4.70 -12.34
CA VAL A 137 -3.01 -5.66 -12.64
C VAL A 137 -3.92 -5.17 -13.76
N ASP A 138 -4.52 -6.08 -14.50
CA ASP A 138 -5.65 -5.73 -15.36
C ASP A 138 -6.95 -5.67 -14.53
N THR A 139 -7.16 -6.64 -13.63
CA THR A 139 -8.29 -6.64 -12.70
C THR A 139 -7.85 -6.96 -11.27
N LEU A 140 -8.38 -6.21 -10.31
CA LEU A 140 -8.24 -6.49 -8.88
C LEU A 140 -9.63 -6.69 -8.28
N LYS A 141 -9.83 -7.84 -7.65
CA LYS A 141 -11.01 -8.13 -6.85
C LYS A 141 -10.62 -8.46 -5.44
N THR A 142 -11.39 -7.95 -4.50
CA THR A 142 -11.22 -8.30 -3.09
C THR A 142 -12.56 -8.65 -2.48
N GLN A 143 -12.54 -9.54 -1.48
CA GLN A 143 -13.75 -9.92 -0.76
C GLN A 143 -13.42 -10.33 0.67
N SER A 144 -14.06 -9.69 1.65
CA SER A 144 -14.06 -10.17 3.03
C SER A 144 -14.73 -11.54 3.15
N GLY A 145 -14.36 -12.27 4.18
CA GLY A 145 -14.92 -13.59 4.46
C GLY A 145 -14.92 -13.91 5.96
N PRO A 146 -15.16 -15.18 6.33
CA PRO A 146 -15.21 -15.60 7.73
C PRO A 146 -13.93 -15.30 8.52
N ASP A 147 -12.76 -15.35 7.88
CA ASP A 147 -11.47 -15.11 8.51
C ASP A 147 -11.09 -13.62 8.54
N GLY A 148 -11.94 -12.75 8.00
CA GLY A 148 -11.82 -11.30 8.13
C GLY A 148 -11.87 -10.52 6.82
N ARG A 149 -11.56 -9.22 6.97
CA ARG A 149 -11.43 -8.26 5.86
C ARG A 149 -10.09 -8.45 5.15
N VAL A 150 -10.02 -8.04 3.91
CA VAL A 150 -8.74 -7.94 3.19
C VAL A 150 -7.99 -6.70 3.68
N LEU A 151 -6.69 -6.84 3.92
CA LEU A 151 -5.83 -5.77 4.39
C LEU A 151 -4.69 -5.53 3.39
N ILE A 152 -4.48 -4.27 3.01
CA ILE A 152 -3.30 -3.82 2.26
C ILE A 152 -2.69 -2.66 3.06
N SER A 153 -1.53 -2.88 3.67
CA SER A 153 -0.93 -1.86 4.53
C SER A 153 0.55 -1.62 4.23
N SER A 154 0.93 -0.37 4.36
CA SER A 154 2.33 0.05 4.30
C SER A 154 2.59 1.10 5.37
N ASP A 155 2.64 0.65 6.61
CA ASP A 155 2.67 1.51 7.79
C ASP A 155 4.07 1.60 8.39
N SER A 156 4.37 2.79 8.90
CA SER A 156 5.54 2.99 9.75
C SER A 156 5.08 3.30 11.17
N HIS A 157 5.48 2.45 12.10
CA HIS A 157 5.17 2.60 13.52
C HIS A 157 6.43 2.92 14.31
N CYS A 158 6.56 4.15 14.73
CA CYS A 158 7.62 4.57 15.65
C CYS A 158 7.02 4.86 17.03
N GLY A 159 7.56 4.25 18.09
CA GLY A 159 7.17 4.58 19.46
C GLY A 159 7.59 6.02 19.82
N ASN A 160 7.02 6.56 20.90
CA ASN A 160 7.07 7.97 21.34
C ASN A 160 8.47 8.65 21.45
N GLN A 161 9.56 7.97 21.15
CA GLN A 161 10.92 8.51 21.32
C GLN A 161 11.80 8.40 20.08
N CYS A 162 11.28 7.95 18.95
CA CYS A 162 12.06 7.88 17.74
C CYS A 162 11.61 8.90 16.69
N VAL A 163 12.54 9.33 15.86
CA VAL A 163 12.22 9.96 14.60
C VAL A 163 11.75 8.83 13.69
N GLY A 164 10.44 8.75 13.44
CA GLY A 164 9.84 7.67 12.67
C GLY A 164 10.23 7.70 11.20
N GLY A 165 10.19 6.53 10.58
CA GLY A 165 10.22 6.41 9.15
C GLY A 165 8.89 6.84 8.51
N GLN A 166 8.93 7.21 7.24
CA GLN A 166 7.74 7.53 6.47
C GLN A 166 6.90 6.26 6.23
N ALA A 167 5.58 6.39 6.22
CA ALA A 167 4.73 5.35 5.65
C ALA A 167 5.01 5.20 4.14
N GLY A 168 4.79 4.02 3.62
CA GLY A 168 5.20 3.70 2.25
C GLY A 168 4.17 4.12 1.20
N TYR A 169 4.37 3.60 -0.01
CA TYR A 169 3.50 3.86 -1.15
C TYR A 169 2.69 2.62 -1.47
N ILE A 170 1.38 2.77 -1.63
CA ILE A 170 0.50 1.73 -2.15
C ILE A 170 0.02 2.15 -3.52
N THR A 171 0.39 1.41 -4.55
CA THR A 171 0.02 1.68 -5.93
C THR A 171 -0.75 0.52 -6.53
N LEU A 172 -2.00 0.76 -6.89
CA LEU A 172 -2.87 -0.16 -7.64
C LEU A 172 -3.06 0.42 -9.04
N GLN A 173 -2.53 -0.24 -10.06
CA GLN A 173 -2.53 0.30 -11.42
C GLN A 173 -2.51 -0.81 -12.49
N GLY A 174 -2.65 -0.41 -13.75
CA GLY A 174 -2.49 -1.29 -14.90
C GLY A 174 -1.06 -1.78 -15.08
N ILE A 175 -0.90 -2.86 -15.83
CA ILE A 175 0.38 -3.50 -16.08
C ILE A 175 1.21 -2.65 -17.05
N PRO A 176 2.42 -2.23 -16.69
CA PRO A 176 3.31 -1.51 -17.59
C PRO A 176 3.60 -2.30 -18.87
N GLY A 177 3.41 -1.65 -20.02
CA GLY A 177 3.60 -2.31 -21.33
C GLY A 177 2.43 -3.19 -21.80
N PHE A 178 1.48 -3.49 -20.92
CA PHE A 178 0.26 -4.21 -21.29
C PHE A 178 -0.83 -3.21 -21.67
N THR A 179 -1.25 -3.25 -22.93
CA THR A 179 -2.32 -2.39 -23.43
C THR A 179 -3.50 -3.28 -23.82
N PRO A 180 -4.53 -3.43 -22.99
CA PRO A 180 -5.75 -4.12 -23.42
C PRO A 180 -6.39 -3.33 -24.58
N PRO A 181 -7.12 -3.97 -25.51
CA PRO A 181 -7.66 -3.34 -26.72
C PRO A 181 -8.55 -2.12 -26.50
N SER A 182 -8.97 -1.87 -25.29
CA SER A 182 -9.86 -0.75 -24.90
C SER A 182 -9.15 0.38 -24.16
N THR A 183 -7.84 0.38 -24.01
CA THR A 183 -7.14 1.35 -23.14
C THR A 183 -6.96 2.67 -23.86
N ARG A 184 -7.47 3.74 -23.29
CA ARG A 184 -7.10 5.12 -23.65
C ARG A 184 -5.84 5.49 -22.87
N LEU A 185 -4.77 5.81 -23.58
CA LEU A 185 -3.58 6.41 -22.97
C LEU A 185 -3.88 7.87 -22.64
N TYR A 186 -4.09 8.18 -21.38
CA TYR A 186 -4.17 9.56 -20.93
C TYR A 186 -2.77 10.10 -20.63
N ARG A 187 -2.33 11.03 -21.47
CA ARG A 187 -1.23 11.92 -21.09
C ARG A 187 -1.79 12.99 -20.17
N HIS A 188 -1.53 12.90 -18.90
CA HIS A 188 -1.78 14.01 -18.01
C HIS A 188 -0.47 14.75 -17.74
N VAL A 189 -0.42 15.96 -18.27
CA VAL A 189 0.62 16.92 -17.95
C VAL A 189 0.02 17.79 -16.85
N THR A 190 0.44 17.63 -15.64
CA THR A 190 0.66 18.67 -14.64
C THR A 190 1.10 18.04 -13.32
N ALA A 191 2.40 18.04 -13.06
CA ALA A 191 2.84 18.13 -11.68
C ALA A 191 2.59 19.57 -11.23
N PRO A 192 1.96 19.83 -10.10
CA PRO A 192 2.03 21.15 -9.52
C PRO A 192 3.48 21.38 -9.10
N ASP A 193 4.02 22.47 -9.59
CA ASP A 193 5.22 23.14 -9.14
C ASP A 193 6.57 22.41 -9.19
N SER A 194 7.35 22.82 -10.14
CA SER A 194 8.80 22.93 -10.25
C SER A 194 9.55 22.13 -11.30
N GLU A 195 8.97 21.20 -12.04
CA GLU A 195 9.68 20.67 -13.23
C GLU A 195 8.83 20.83 -14.51
N PRO A 196 9.24 21.68 -15.43
CA PRO A 196 8.57 21.81 -16.70
C PRO A 196 8.80 20.55 -17.57
N ASN A 197 7.71 19.94 -18.00
CA ASN A 197 7.68 18.97 -19.11
C ASN A 197 8.15 17.52 -18.84
N ARG A 198 8.00 16.98 -17.65
CA ARG A 198 8.14 15.54 -17.47
C ARG A 198 6.80 14.84 -17.76
N ALA A 199 6.68 14.21 -18.93
CA ALA A 199 5.55 13.35 -19.23
C ALA A 199 5.59 12.12 -18.30
N ILE A 200 4.68 12.04 -17.35
CA ILE A 200 4.52 10.87 -16.49
C ILE A 200 3.57 9.91 -17.21
N THR A 201 4.05 8.73 -17.53
CA THR A 201 3.18 7.68 -18.11
C THR A 201 2.45 6.98 -16.98
N TYR A 202 1.12 7.05 -16.99
CA TYR A 202 0.28 6.30 -16.08
C TYR A 202 -0.21 5.02 -16.74
N TYR A 203 -0.28 3.96 -15.97
CA TYR A 203 -0.86 2.68 -16.38
C TYR A 203 -2.20 2.50 -15.69
N PHE A 204 -3.22 2.12 -16.44
CA PHE A 204 -4.58 2.00 -15.93
C PHE A 204 -5.04 0.55 -15.99
N ALA A 205 -5.47 0.01 -14.86
CA ALA A 205 -6.17 -1.25 -14.79
C ALA A 205 -7.53 -1.16 -15.51
N ARG A 206 -8.10 -2.29 -15.85
CA ARG A 206 -9.45 -2.36 -16.40
C ARG A 206 -10.51 -2.10 -15.33
N GLU A 207 -10.35 -2.69 -14.15
CA GLU A 207 -11.37 -2.63 -13.08
C GLU A 207 -10.77 -2.90 -11.71
N PHE A 208 -11.30 -2.19 -10.69
CA PHE A 208 -11.13 -2.51 -9.28
C PHE A 208 -12.50 -2.75 -8.63
N ASP A 209 -12.73 -3.95 -8.08
CA ASP A 209 -13.89 -4.30 -7.27
C ASP A 209 -13.44 -4.69 -5.86
N LEU A 210 -13.45 -3.72 -4.96
CA LEU A 210 -12.94 -3.86 -3.60
C LEU A 210 -14.12 -3.97 -2.62
N ARG A 211 -14.22 -5.13 -1.95
CA ARG A 211 -15.30 -5.42 -1.00
C ARG A 211 -14.73 -5.87 0.33
N GLY A 212 -15.11 -5.18 1.39
CA GLY A 212 -14.61 -5.46 2.74
C GLY A 212 -13.10 -5.40 2.82
N THR A 213 -12.52 -4.32 2.30
CA THR A 213 -11.06 -4.12 2.19
C THR A 213 -10.66 -2.88 2.95
N ASP A 214 -9.56 -2.99 3.69
CA ASP A 214 -8.90 -1.86 4.32
C ASP A 214 -7.54 -1.65 3.67
N ILE A 215 -7.32 -0.43 3.15
CA ILE A 215 -6.08 0.01 2.53
C ILE A 215 -5.57 1.20 3.34
N HIS A 216 -4.40 1.08 3.93
CA HIS A 216 -3.84 2.19 4.68
C HIS A 216 -2.32 2.31 4.54
N SER A 217 -1.87 3.57 4.61
CA SER A 217 -0.48 3.93 4.62
C SER A 217 -0.28 5.00 5.69
N ASP A 218 -0.18 4.53 6.93
CA ASP A 218 -0.22 5.34 8.12
C ASP A 218 1.17 5.44 8.76
N ALA A 219 1.57 6.66 9.13
CA ALA A 219 2.74 6.89 9.97
C ALA A 219 2.28 7.19 11.40
N ILE A 220 2.72 6.36 12.34
CA ILE A 220 2.51 6.55 13.77
C ILE A 220 3.86 6.89 14.40
N GLY A 221 3.96 8.09 14.92
CA GLY A 221 5.21 8.70 15.38
C GLY A 221 5.54 9.94 14.55
N ASN A 222 6.71 10.52 14.74
CA ASN A 222 7.10 11.79 14.16
C ASN A 222 7.48 11.67 12.66
N ALA A 223 6.52 11.26 11.82
CA ALA A 223 6.77 11.05 10.39
C ALA A 223 5.54 11.31 9.51
N PRO A 224 5.74 11.66 8.23
CA PRO A 224 4.63 11.83 7.29
C PRO A 224 3.97 10.50 6.94
N GLY A 225 2.66 10.50 6.77
CA GLY A 225 1.90 9.41 6.19
C GLY A 225 2.30 9.17 4.73
N GLY A 226 1.86 8.05 4.19
CA GLY A 226 2.24 7.65 2.85
C GLY A 226 1.26 8.08 1.76
N ILE A 227 1.33 7.40 0.64
CA ILE A 227 0.49 7.68 -0.53
C ILE A 227 -0.23 6.41 -0.97
N VAL A 228 -1.55 6.52 -1.17
CA VAL A 228 -2.37 5.48 -1.80
C VAL A 228 -2.81 5.96 -3.16
N MET A 229 -2.44 5.24 -4.21
CA MET A 229 -2.81 5.54 -5.60
C MET A 229 -3.57 4.38 -6.22
N MET A 230 -4.73 4.67 -6.80
CA MET A 230 -5.57 3.70 -7.51
C MET A 230 -5.91 4.24 -8.89
N ARG A 231 -5.59 3.51 -9.96
CA ARG A 231 -5.77 3.96 -11.35
C ARG A 231 -6.43 2.89 -12.20
N THR A 232 -7.65 3.17 -12.65
CA THR A 232 -8.38 2.32 -13.58
C THR A 232 -9.01 3.15 -14.70
N ASN A 233 -9.13 2.59 -15.89
CA ASN A 233 -9.89 3.19 -16.99
C ASN A 233 -11.37 2.71 -17.02
N GLY A 234 -11.73 1.81 -16.13
CA GLY A 234 -13.09 1.35 -15.88
C GLY A 234 -13.62 1.83 -14.55
N GLN A 235 -14.26 0.94 -13.84
CA GLN A 235 -14.85 1.24 -12.53
C GLN A 235 -13.87 0.99 -11.40
N ALA A 236 -13.79 1.95 -10.48
CA ALA A 236 -13.23 1.79 -9.14
C ALA A 236 -14.40 1.68 -8.15
N SER A 237 -14.70 0.47 -7.70
CA SER A 237 -15.78 0.18 -6.76
C SER A 237 -15.20 -0.15 -5.39
N LEU A 238 -15.60 0.60 -4.37
CA LEU A 238 -15.28 0.38 -2.97
C LEU A 238 -16.60 0.13 -2.23
N ILE A 239 -16.80 -1.08 -1.73
CA ILE A 239 -18.00 -1.49 -1.01
C ILE A 239 -17.60 -2.02 0.36
N ASP A 240 -18.17 -1.46 1.42
CA ASP A 240 -17.77 -1.78 2.80
C ASP A 240 -16.24 -1.74 2.96
N SER A 241 -15.61 -0.70 2.42
CA SER A 241 -14.14 -0.63 2.32
C SER A 241 -13.60 0.67 2.89
N GLY A 242 -12.37 0.62 3.40
CA GLY A 242 -11.65 1.76 3.95
C GLY A 242 -10.37 2.09 3.18
N VAL A 243 -10.12 3.38 2.94
CA VAL A 243 -8.82 3.86 2.47
C VAL A 243 -8.38 4.99 3.38
N SER A 244 -7.21 4.86 4.00
CA SER A 244 -6.67 5.89 4.88
C SER A 244 -5.20 6.19 4.65
N VAL A 245 -4.85 7.44 4.95
CA VAL A 245 -3.48 7.89 5.16
C VAL A 245 -3.47 8.77 6.40
N THR A 246 -2.60 8.46 7.35
CA THR A 246 -2.48 9.20 8.59
C THR A 246 -1.06 9.69 8.79
N THR A 247 -0.93 10.97 9.16
CA THR A 247 0.31 11.58 9.63
C THR A 247 0.15 11.87 11.12
N GLN A 248 0.99 11.30 11.96
CA GLN A 248 0.92 11.53 13.41
C GLN A 248 2.23 12.16 13.93
N ASP A 249 2.06 13.15 14.82
CA ASP A 249 3.14 13.77 15.62
C ASP A 249 4.35 14.30 14.83
N PHE A 250 4.16 14.71 13.58
CA PHE A 250 5.23 15.31 12.81
C PHE A 250 5.62 16.68 13.41
N THR A 251 6.58 16.70 14.32
CA THR A 251 7.23 17.93 14.74
C THR A 251 8.29 18.29 13.72
N ILE A 252 8.07 19.38 13.00
CA ILE A 252 9.14 20.04 12.24
C ILE A 252 10.17 20.51 13.26
N ASN A 253 11.21 19.75 13.45
CA ASN A 253 12.31 20.15 14.31
C ASN A 253 13.12 21.21 13.54
N ASP A 254 12.77 22.48 13.72
CA ASP A 254 13.40 23.64 13.08
C ASP A 254 14.85 23.88 13.54
N ASN A 255 15.47 22.94 14.25
CA ASN A 255 16.87 23.03 14.65
C ASN A 255 17.85 22.62 13.53
N LYS A 256 17.60 23.03 12.29
CA LYS A 256 18.68 23.14 11.32
C LYS A 256 19.45 24.43 11.57
N PRO A 257 20.76 24.36 11.79
CA PRO A 257 21.58 25.55 12.15
C PRO A 257 21.66 26.64 11.07
N ASN A 258 20.94 26.54 9.98
CA ASN A 258 21.04 27.43 8.81
C ASN A 258 19.74 28.03 8.30
N GLY A 259 18.65 28.01 9.05
CA GLY A 259 17.42 28.72 8.64
C GLY A 259 16.80 28.29 7.30
N GLN A 260 17.13 27.12 6.79
CA GLN A 260 16.51 26.55 5.60
C GLN A 260 15.15 25.96 5.99
N PRO A 261 14.06 26.33 5.31
CA PRO A 261 12.77 25.66 5.54
C PRO A 261 12.92 24.17 5.27
N ALA A 262 12.28 23.35 6.10
CA ALA A 262 12.28 21.91 5.96
C ALA A 262 11.74 21.55 4.55
N GLN A 263 12.62 21.12 3.65
CA GLN A 263 12.28 20.84 2.25
C GLN A 263 11.58 19.50 2.03
N ASN A 264 11.21 18.79 3.07
CA ASN A 264 10.47 17.55 2.97
C ASN A 264 9.17 17.64 3.79
N GLN A 265 8.21 18.43 3.31
CA GLN A 265 6.83 18.19 3.67
C GLN A 265 6.42 16.91 2.94
N GLY A 266 6.48 15.78 3.64
CA GLY A 266 5.93 14.54 3.14
C GLY A 266 4.41 14.73 2.98
N PHE A 267 3.94 14.72 1.74
CA PHE A 267 2.52 14.83 1.46
C PHE A 267 1.88 13.45 1.57
N SER A 268 1.06 13.27 2.59
CA SER A 268 0.12 12.16 2.60
C SER A 268 -0.94 12.39 1.52
N ARG A 269 -1.25 11.37 0.73
CA ARG A 269 -2.24 11.52 -0.33
C ARG A 269 -2.99 10.25 -0.66
N ILE A 270 -4.28 10.41 -0.92
CA ILE A 270 -5.12 9.40 -1.58
C ILE A 270 -5.47 9.93 -2.97
N ASP A 271 -5.13 9.20 -4.01
CA ASP A 271 -5.41 9.56 -5.41
C ASP A 271 -6.12 8.39 -6.11
N ILE A 272 -7.42 8.51 -6.30
CA ILE A 272 -8.26 7.50 -6.98
C ILE A 272 -8.73 8.06 -8.30
N MET A 273 -8.35 7.41 -9.39
CA MET A 273 -8.73 7.75 -10.75
C MET A 273 -9.48 6.59 -11.39
N GLY A 274 -10.62 6.88 -12.00
CA GLY A 274 -11.42 5.90 -12.73
C GLY A 274 -12.38 6.56 -13.71
N ARG A 275 -12.91 5.77 -14.66
CA ARG A 275 -14.04 6.23 -15.46
C ARG A 275 -15.24 6.46 -14.57
N ASP A 276 -15.56 5.49 -13.75
CA ASP A 276 -16.63 5.53 -12.76
C ASP A 276 -16.05 5.23 -11.37
N ILE A 277 -16.40 6.02 -10.36
CA ILE A 277 -16.03 5.78 -8.97
C ILE A 277 -17.31 5.52 -8.18
N VAL A 278 -17.38 4.37 -7.53
CA VAL A 278 -18.51 3.96 -6.70
C VAL A 278 -18.04 3.70 -5.27
N LEU A 279 -18.56 4.46 -4.33
CA LEU A 279 -18.37 4.28 -2.90
C LEU A 279 -19.70 3.85 -2.29
N LYS A 280 -19.72 2.72 -1.59
CA LYS A 280 -20.89 2.27 -0.84
C LYS A 280 -20.47 1.75 0.53
N ASP A 281 -21.10 2.28 1.59
CA ASP A 281 -20.77 1.93 2.98
C ASP A 281 -19.26 2.05 3.27
N SER A 282 -18.58 3.03 2.64
CA SER A 282 -17.12 3.08 2.57
C SER A 282 -16.57 4.36 3.16
N THR A 283 -15.28 4.31 3.52
CA THR A 283 -14.60 5.44 4.15
C THR A 283 -13.30 5.78 3.44
N ILE A 284 -13.10 7.06 3.11
CA ILE A 284 -11.83 7.59 2.58
C ILE A 284 -11.38 8.70 3.52
N LYS A 285 -10.22 8.54 4.16
CA LYS A 285 -9.70 9.48 5.17
C LYS A 285 -8.25 9.87 4.94
N ALA A 286 -7.97 11.16 4.99
CA ALA A 286 -6.62 11.68 5.16
C ALA A 286 -6.56 12.44 6.48
N ASN A 287 -5.80 11.91 7.45
CA ASN A 287 -5.78 12.41 8.80
C ASN A 287 -4.43 13.04 9.15
N ALA A 288 -4.47 14.06 9.99
CA ALA A 288 -3.32 14.54 10.75
C ALA A 288 -3.67 14.54 12.24
N GLU A 289 -2.83 13.90 13.03
CA GLU A 289 -3.05 13.75 14.46
C GLU A 289 -1.84 14.29 15.24
N VAL A 290 -2.11 15.03 16.33
CA VAL A 290 -1.10 15.46 17.30
C VAL A 290 -1.44 14.82 18.63
N SER A 291 -0.60 13.90 19.09
CA SER A 291 -0.88 13.10 20.28
C SER A 291 -0.66 13.84 21.59
N ASP A 292 0.19 14.87 21.64
CA ASP A 292 0.46 15.60 22.87
C ASP A 292 0.76 17.10 22.65
N ILE A 293 -0.13 17.94 23.15
CA ILE A 293 -0.03 19.41 23.03
C ILE A 293 0.93 20.00 24.07
N GLY A 294 1.38 19.21 25.04
CA GLY A 294 2.10 19.70 26.22
C GLY A 294 3.59 19.98 26.05
N SER A 295 4.24 19.40 25.05
CA SER A 295 5.71 19.33 25.01
C SER A 295 6.40 20.16 23.95
N CYS A 296 5.69 20.82 23.03
CA CYS A 296 6.34 21.69 22.04
C CYS A 296 5.77 23.12 22.02
N PRO A 297 6.27 24.05 22.85
CA PRO A 297 5.84 25.45 22.86
C PRO A 297 6.19 26.20 21.56
N LEU A 298 7.11 25.67 20.76
CA LEU A 298 7.64 26.30 19.53
C LEU A 298 7.13 25.68 18.23
N CYS A 299 6.28 24.64 18.30
CA CYS A 299 5.66 24.06 17.12
C CYS A 299 4.59 25.00 16.55
N GLN A 300 5.02 26.00 15.79
CA GLN A 300 4.14 26.88 15.02
C GLN A 300 3.79 26.21 13.70
N GLY A 301 2.94 25.25 13.70
CA GLY A 301 2.46 24.52 12.54
C GLY A 301 2.45 23.03 12.82
N GLY A 302 1.29 22.47 13.09
CA GLY A 302 1.09 21.03 13.22
C GLY A 302 1.16 20.36 11.85
N PRO A 303 1.17 19.00 11.79
CA PRO A 303 1.12 18.26 10.55
C PRO A 303 -0.13 18.67 9.76
N SER A 304 0.00 18.74 8.43
CA SER A 304 -1.16 18.90 7.55
C SER A 304 -1.76 17.55 7.29
N ALA A 305 -3.09 17.42 7.36
CA ALA A 305 -3.78 16.29 6.79
C ALA A 305 -3.44 16.19 5.30
N GLY A 306 -3.37 14.97 4.79
CA GLY A 306 -3.02 14.72 3.40
C GLY A 306 -4.09 15.26 2.43
N GLU A 307 -3.88 15.02 1.16
CA GLU A 307 -4.82 15.37 0.10
C GLU A 307 -5.66 14.16 -0.31
N ILE A 308 -6.94 14.39 -0.63
CA ILE A 308 -7.82 13.38 -1.23
C ILE A 308 -8.22 13.86 -2.63
N TRP A 309 -7.81 13.11 -3.64
CA TRP A 309 -8.13 13.38 -5.03
C TRP A 309 -8.97 12.22 -5.59
N LEU A 310 -10.24 12.50 -5.89
CA LEU A 310 -11.15 11.55 -6.52
C LEU A 310 -11.49 12.09 -7.92
N ARG A 311 -11.03 11.40 -8.95
CA ARG A 311 -11.15 11.85 -10.35
C ARG A 311 -11.95 10.82 -11.14
N ALA A 312 -13.23 11.07 -11.29
CA ALA A 312 -14.12 10.27 -12.13
C ALA A 312 -14.31 10.99 -13.48
N GLU A 313 -14.12 10.27 -14.59
CA GLU A 313 -14.33 10.82 -15.93
C GLU A 313 -15.81 10.89 -16.31
N HIS A 314 -16.60 9.92 -15.86
CA HIS A 314 -18.00 9.79 -16.25
C HIS A 314 -18.93 9.93 -15.05
N SER A 315 -18.76 9.14 -13.99
CA SER A 315 -19.65 9.20 -12.83
C SER A 315 -18.93 9.01 -11.50
N PHE A 316 -19.39 9.75 -10.49
CA PHE A 316 -19.02 9.56 -9.10
C PHE A 316 -20.31 9.32 -8.29
N THR A 317 -20.35 8.20 -7.59
CA THR A 317 -21.47 7.83 -6.71
C THR A 317 -20.95 7.53 -5.32
N ALA A 318 -21.55 8.15 -4.31
CA ALA A 318 -21.28 7.84 -2.90
C ALA A 318 -22.61 7.57 -2.21
N ASP A 319 -22.76 6.38 -1.63
CA ASP A 319 -23.92 5.94 -0.87
C ASP A 319 -23.45 5.53 0.52
N ASN A 320 -24.03 6.12 1.57
CA ASN A 320 -23.68 5.89 2.98
C ASN A 320 -22.15 5.89 3.24
N SER A 321 -21.43 6.79 2.60
CA SER A 321 -19.96 6.80 2.60
C SER A 321 -19.39 8.09 3.17
N LEU A 322 -18.22 8.01 3.79
CA LEU A 322 -17.52 9.15 4.39
C LEU A 322 -16.24 9.46 3.59
N ILE A 323 -16.12 10.71 3.17
CA ILE A 323 -14.87 11.28 2.63
C ILE A 323 -14.47 12.40 3.57
N ALA A 324 -13.35 12.25 4.25
CA ALA A 324 -12.93 13.20 5.26
C ALA A 324 -11.44 13.51 5.20
N ASN A 325 -11.13 14.77 5.31
CA ASN A 325 -9.79 15.29 5.53
C ASN A 325 -9.82 15.98 6.88
N THR A 326 -9.13 15.42 7.89
CA THR A 326 -9.27 15.84 9.27
C THR A 326 -7.93 16.16 9.92
N GLY A 327 -7.85 17.33 10.57
CA GLY A 327 -6.75 17.70 11.44
C GLY A 327 -7.21 17.70 12.91
N HIS A 328 -6.47 17.07 13.80
CA HIS A 328 -6.72 17.05 15.22
C HIS A 328 -5.62 17.77 16.01
N GLY A 329 -5.99 18.47 17.07
CA GLY A 329 -5.07 19.26 17.89
C GLY A 329 -4.65 20.54 17.15
N ARG A 330 -3.34 20.74 16.92
CA ARG A 330 -2.80 21.85 16.11
C ARG A 330 -2.60 21.48 14.65
N ALA A 331 -3.01 20.29 14.23
CA ALA A 331 -2.93 19.85 12.85
C ALA A 331 -3.88 20.66 11.95
N GLN A 332 -3.49 20.87 10.71
CA GLN A 332 -4.31 21.54 9.71
C GLN A 332 -4.99 20.50 8.81
N ALA A 333 -6.26 20.72 8.51
CA ALA A 333 -6.92 20.00 7.43
C ALA A 333 -6.36 20.50 6.08
N GLY A 334 -6.08 19.60 5.16
CA GLY A 334 -5.57 19.88 3.83
C GLY A 334 -6.64 20.37 2.85
#